data_a6bd0ae39c05935aebad10d3cca65bbd
#
_entry.id   a6bd0ae39c05935aebad10d3cca65bbd
#
_cell.length_a   1.000
_cell.length_b   1.000
_cell.length_c   1.000
_cell.angle_alpha   90.00
_cell.angle_beta   90.00
_cell.angle_gamma   90.00
#
_symmetry.space_group_name_H-M   'P 1'
#
loop_
_entity.id
_entity.type
_entity.pdbx_description
1 polymer ?
#
loop_
_entity_poly.entity_id
_entity_poly.type
_entity_poly.pdbx_seq_one_letter_code
_entity_poly.pdbx_strand_id
1 'polypeptide(L)'
;DICHAEKGAEMARELLDKYPLPQEKKENIIGCILSHRYRNSHVPKTIEAKVLFDADKLDAIGAVGIARAYLFAGEVGALLHNPNADPEHTKPYSTDDTGYREYRVKLSKIKDKMLTAEGSRMAQERHDFMEVFFERFHKEHEGLL
;
A
#
# COMPACT_ATOMS: atom_id res chain seq x y z
N ASP A 1 -0.07 0.24 20.94
CA ASP A 1 0.66 -0.45 19.84
C ASP A 1 1.81 0.41 19.37
N ILE A 2 3.03 -0.11 19.42
CA ILE A 2 4.22 0.59 18.91
C ILE A 2 4.17 0.58 17.39
N CYS A 3 4.38 1.75 16.76
CA CYS A 3 4.44 1.84 15.31
C CYS A 3 5.62 1.03 14.76
N HIS A 4 5.38 0.11 13.82
CA HIS A 4 6.44 -0.75 13.27
C HIS A 4 7.58 0.05 12.63
N ALA A 5 7.32 1.24 12.06
CA ALA A 5 8.34 2.11 11.50
C ALA A 5 9.26 2.69 12.59
N GLU A 6 8.71 3.08 13.74
CA GLU A 6 9.47 3.56 14.90
C GLU A 6 10.31 2.44 15.49
N LYS A 7 9.70 1.26 15.71
CA LYS A 7 10.42 0.09 16.21
C LYS A 7 11.52 -0.37 15.25
N GLY A 8 11.22 -0.39 13.94
CA GLY A 8 12.21 -0.71 12.92
C GLY A 8 13.39 0.28 12.89
N ALA A 9 13.13 1.57 13.08
CA ALA A 9 14.17 2.59 13.15
C ALA A 9 15.05 2.46 14.40
N GLU A 10 14.45 2.12 15.56
CA GLU A 10 15.20 1.83 16.78
C GLU A 10 16.14 0.63 16.59
N MET A 11 15.64 -0.49 16.08
CA MET A 11 16.44 -1.67 15.78
C MET A 11 17.55 -1.39 14.75
N ALA A 12 17.24 -0.55 13.74
CA ALA A 12 18.23 -0.14 12.75
C ALA A 12 19.36 0.69 13.36
N ARG A 13 19.10 1.58 14.32
CA ARG A 13 20.15 2.33 15.04
C ARG A 13 21.11 1.38 15.74
N GLU A 14 20.60 0.47 16.54
CA GLU A 14 21.42 -0.49 17.26
C GLU A 14 22.27 -1.37 16.33
N LEU A 15 21.72 -1.73 15.17
CA LEU A 15 22.43 -2.50 14.17
C LEU A 15 23.52 -1.67 13.49
N LEU A 16 23.19 -0.47 13.04
CA LEU A 16 24.10 0.41 12.29
C LEU A 16 25.29 0.90 13.14
N ASP A 17 25.16 0.94 14.46
CA ASP A 17 26.28 1.30 15.36
C ASP A 17 27.42 0.27 15.33
N LYS A 18 27.14 -0.95 14.89
CA LYS A 18 28.14 -2.02 14.70
C LYS A 18 28.96 -1.88 13.40
N TYR A 19 28.59 -0.93 12.53
CA TYR A 19 29.21 -0.79 11.22
C TYR A 19 29.92 0.57 11.09
N PRO A 20 31.08 0.64 10.45
CA PRO A 20 31.85 1.87 10.24
C PRO A 20 31.25 2.71 9.10
N LEU A 21 29.99 3.12 9.23
CA LEU A 21 29.31 3.99 8.28
C LEU A 21 29.37 5.45 8.74
N PRO A 22 29.52 6.41 7.80
CA PRO A 22 29.38 7.83 8.11
C PRO A 22 28.05 8.12 8.80
N GLN A 23 28.04 9.03 9.77
CA GLN A 23 26.85 9.37 10.56
C GLN A 23 25.69 9.84 9.67
N GLU A 24 25.97 10.65 8.67
CA GLU A 24 24.97 11.12 7.70
C GLU A 24 24.25 9.96 6.99
N LYS A 25 24.98 8.90 6.61
CA LYS A 25 24.36 7.71 6.00
C LYS A 25 23.49 6.94 6.98
N LYS A 26 23.94 6.81 8.24
CA LYS A 26 23.11 6.17 9.29
C LYS A 26 21.80 6.92 9.48
N GLU A 27 21.86 8.24 9.58
CA GLU A 27 20.69 9.11 9.75
C GLU A 27 19.74 9.04 8.56
N ASN A 28 20.27 9.01 7.33
CA ASN A 28 19.44 8.84 6.14
C ASN A 28 18.70 7.48 6.14
N ILE A 29 19.39 6.38 6.45
CA ILE A 29 18.76 5.04 6.55
C ILE A 29 17.63 5.04 7.59
N ILE A 30 17.89 5.62 8.76
CA ILE A 30 16.89 5.72 9.83
C ILE A 30 15.71 6.58 9.39
N GLY A 31 15.99 7.71 8.72
CA GLY A 31 14.98 8.59 8.14
C GLY A 31 14.10 7.90 7.10
N CYS A 32 14.70 7.08 6.23
CA CYS A 32 13.97 6.25 5.27
C CYS A 32 13.01 5.27 5.97
N ILE A 33 13.49 4.56 7.01
CA ILE A 33 12.68 3.61 7.77
C ILE A 33 11.54 4.33 8.50
N LEU A 34 11.79 5.47 9.12
CA LEU A 34 10.76 6.24 9.83
C LEU A 34 9.66 6.74 8.91
N SER A 35 10.02 7.17 7.70
CA SER A 35 9.11 7.89 6.80
C SER A 35 8.44 7.02 5.72
N HIS A 36 8.74 5.69 5.63
CA HIS A 36 8.15 4.86 4.58
C HIS A 36 6.63 4.66 4.75
N ARG A 37 6.13 4.78 5.99
CA ARG A 37 4.71 4.53 6.28
C ARG A 37 3.85 5.76 6.00
N TYR A 38 2.76 5.56 5.26
CA TYR A 38 1.79 6.60 4.89
C TYR A 38 1.07 7.26 6.08
N ARG A 39 0.88 6.53 7.19
CA ARG A 39 0.02 6.95 8.31
C ARG A 39 0.77 7.63 9.46
N ASN A 40 2.06 7.91 9.30
CA ASN A 40 2.83 8.60 10.33
C ASN A 40 3.08 10.07 9.94
N SER A 41 3.54 10.87 10.91
CA SER A 41 3.85 12.29 10.73
C SER A 41 5.22 12.54 10.06
N HIS A 42 5.99 11.49 9.76
CA HIS A 42 7.33 11.59 9.18
C HIS A 42 7.26 11.71 7.66
N VAL A 43 7.63 12.87 7.14
CA VAL A 43 7.64 13.15 5.71
C VAL A 43 8.98 12.71 5.10
N PRO A 44 8.98 11.91 4.00
CA PRO A 44 10.21 11.56 3.28
C PRO A 44 10.91 12.79 2.72
N LYS A 45 12.15 13.05 3.16
CA LYS A 45 12.90 14.27 2.79
C LYS A 45 13.93 14.02 1.70
N THR A 46 14.65 12.88 1.78
CA THR A 46 15.70 12.53 0.81
C THR A 46 15.12 11.77 -0.36
N ILE A 47 15.87 11.66 -1.46
CA ILE A 47 15.41 10.91 -2.63
C ILE A 47 15.26 9.42 -2.30
N GLU A 48 16.15 8.86 -1.49
CA GLU A 48 16.10 7.48 -1.05
C GLU A 48 14.83 7.22 -0.22
N ALA A 49 14.48 8.14 0.68
CA ALA A 49 13.26 8.04 1.47
C ALA A 49 11.99 8.11 0.60
N LYS A 50 11.98 8.96 -0.42
CA LYS A 50 10.87 9.05 -1.39
C LYS A 50 10.75 7.78 -2.22
N VAL A 51 11.87 7.24 -2.71
CA VAL A 51 11.90 5.99 -3.47
C VAL A 51 11.40 4.82 -2.61
N LEU A 52 11.84 4.70 -1.36
CA LEU A 52 11.37 3.66 -0.46
C LEU A 52 9.87 3.80 -0.16
N PHE A 53 9.39 5.01 0.05
CA PHE A 53 7.98 5.30 0.23
C PHE A 53 7.16 4.85 -0.99
N ASP A 54 7.59 5.21 -2.20
CA ASP A 54 6.90 4.84 -3.43
C ASP A 54 6.91 3.33 -3.65
N ALA A 55 8.05 2.66 -3.42
CA ALA A 55 8.18 1.22 -3.56
C ALA A 55 7.20 0.45 -2.66
N ASP A 56 7.05 0.85 -1.40
CA ASP A 56 6.08 0.26 -0.47
C ASP A 56 4.62 0.44 -0.96
N LYS A 57 4.31 1.58 -1.57
CA LYS A 57 2.96 1.84 -2.11
C LYS A 57 2.71 1.10 -3.42
N LEU A 58 3.72 1.02 -4.27
CA LEU A 58 3.62 0.26 -5.53
C LEU A 58 3.36 -1.22 -5.29
N ASP A 59 3.91 -1.82 -4.24
CA ASP A 59 3.66 -3.22 -3.86
C ASP A 59 2.19 -3.47 -3.46
N ALA A 60 1.46 -2.43 -3.08
CA ALA A 60 0.06 -2.53 -2.66
C ALA A 60 -0.94 -2.41 -3.82
N ILE A 61 -0.52 -2.09 -5.05
CA ILE A 61 -1.41 -1.84 -6.19
C ILE A 61 -1.05 -2.69 -7.42
N GLY A 62 -1.90 -2.66 -8.44
CA GLY A 62 -1.78 -3.51 -9.61
C GLY A 62 -2.23 -4.94 -9.36
N ALA A 63 -1.77 -5.88 -10.17
CA ALA A 63 -2.13 -7.30 -10.07
C ALA A 63 -1.78 -7.91 -8.71
N VAL A 64 -0.58 -7.59 -8.20
CA VAL A 64 -0.14 -8.04 -6.86
C VAL A 64 -1.02 -7.46 -5.77
N GLY A 65 -1.36 -6.17 -5.86
CA GLY A 65 -2.23 -5.50 -4.91
C GLY A 65 -3.64 -6.12 -4.85
N ILE A 66 -4.23 -6.42 -6.01
CA ILE A 66 -5.51 -7.13 -6.11
C ILE A 66 -5.42 -8.50 -5.44
N ALA A 67 -4.42 -9.30 -5.79
CA ALA A 67 -4.23 -10.64 -5.23
C ALA A 67 -4.11 -10.59 -3.70
N ARG A 68 -3.33 -9.64 -3.15
CA ARG A 68 -3.18 -9.43 -1.71
C ARG A 68 -4.49 -8.99 -1.04
N ALA A 69 -5.27 -8.12 -1.69
CA ALA A 69 -6.56 -7.67 -1.16
C ALA A 69 -7.55 -8.85 -1.04
N TYR A 70 -7.61 -9.73 -2.04
CA TYR A 70 -8.46 -10.92 -1.98
C TYR A 70 -7.94 -11.99 -1.02
N LEU A 71 -6.62 -12.15 -0.90
CA LEU A 71 -6.05 -13.03 0.11
C LEU A 71 -6.45 -12.58 1.52
N PHE A 72 -6.28 -11.30 1.82
CA PHE A 72 -6.67 -10.72 3.10
C PHE A 72 -8.20 -10.81 3.33
N ALA A 73 -9.02 -10.52 2.33
CA ALA A 73 -10.47 -10.68 2.41
C ALA A 73 -10.85 -12.13 2.78
N GLY A 74 -10.18 -13.14 2.20
CA GLY A 74 -10.35 -14.53 2.56
C GLY A 74 -9.96 -14.85 4.00
N GLU A 75 -8.85 -14.28 4.48
CA GLU A 75 -8.38 -14.45 5.88
C GLU A 75 -9.38 -13.92 6.92
N VAL A 76 -10.06 -12.82 6.61
CA VAL A 76 -11.08 -12.23 7.51
C VAL A 76 -12.48 -12.80 7.28
N GLY A 77 -12.63 -13.77 6.39
CA GLY A 77 -13.92 -14.41 6.08
C GLY A 77 -14.88 -13.53 5.28
N ALA A 78 -14.35 -12.58 4.52
CA ALA A 78 -15.16 -11.73 3.66
C ALA A 78 -15.65 -12.48 2.40
N LEU A 79 -16.76 -12.02 1.87
CA LEU A 79 -17.28 -12.51 0.59
C LEU A 79 -16.35 -12.14 -0.56
N LEU A 80 -16.39 -12.92 -1.64
CA LEU A 80 -15.66 -12.58 -2.86
C LEU A 80 -16.16 -11.23 -3.43
N HIS A 81 -17.47 -11.04 -3.45
CA HIS A 81 -18.11 -9.82 -3.92
C HIS A 81 -19.50 -9.68 -3.27
N ASN A 82 -19.93 -8.44 -3.04
CA ASN A 82 -21.29 -8.11 -2.65
C ASN A 82 -21.73 -6.83 -3.41
N PRO A 83 -22.54 -6.97 -4.47
CA PRO A 83 -22.99 -5.83 -5.27
C PRO A 83 -23.93 -4.87 -4.51
N ASN A 84 -24.52 -5.34 -3.41
CA ASN A 84 -25.44 -4.54 -2.58
C ASN A 84 -24.75 -3.79 -1.45
N ALA A 85 -23.47 -4.05 -1.19
CA ALA A 85 -22.70 -3.35 -0.17
C ALA A 85 -22.12 -2.03 -0.73
N ASP A 86 -22.31 -0.94 0.01
CA ASP A 86 -21.62 0.31 -0.29
C ASP A 86 -20.18 0.24 0.25
N PRO A 87 -19.15 0.27 -0.61
CA PRO A 87 -17.76 0.18 -0.18
C PRO A 87 -17.35 1.26 0.83
N GLU A 88 -17.87 2.48 0.71
CA GLU A 88 -17.48 3.61 1.57
C GLU A 88 -18.10 3.51 2.97
N HIS A 89 -19.24 2.86 3.12
CA HIS A 89 -19.95 2.69 4.40
C HIS A 89 -19.79 1.30 5.02
N THR A 90 -19.14 0.38 4.33
CA THR A 90 -18.89 -0.99 4.86
C THR A 90 -17.88 -0.96 6.00
N LYS A 91 -18.20 -1.69 7.07
CA LYS A 91 -17.32 -1.82 8.23
C LYS A 91 -16.08 -2.67 7.87
N PRO A 92 -14.85 -2.21 8.22
CA PRO A 92 -13.66 -3.03 8.10
C PRO A 92 -13.76 -4.36 8.87
N TYR A 93 -13.13 -5.40 8.36
CA TYR A 93 -13.11 -6.76 8.94
C TYR A 93 -14.50 -7.41 9.06
N SER A 94 -15.47 -6.98 8.26
CA SER A 94 -16.78 -7.64 8.13
C SER A 94 -16.79 -8.59 6.94
N THR A 95 -17.89 -9.36 6.78
CA THR A 95 -18.12 -10.19 5.60
C THR A 95 -18.19 -9.41 4.29
N ASP A 96 -18.45 -8.11 4.35
CA ASP A 96 -18.50 -7.20 3.19
C ASP A 96 -17.18 -6.46 2.95
N ASP A 97 -16.14 -6.73 3.74
CA ASP A 97 -14.79 -6.16 3.54
C ASP A 97 -14.05 -6.87 2.38
N THR A 98 -14.66 -6.80 1.21
CA THR A 98 -14.22 -7.49 0.00
C THR A 98 -12.95 -6.88 -0.60
N GLY A 99 -12.27 -7.61 -1.48
CA GLY A 99 -11.14 -7.07 -2.25
C GLY A 99 -11.53 -5.86 -3.10
N TYR A 100 -12.76 -5.81 -3.62
CA TYR A 100 -13.29 -4.63 -4.32
C TYR A 100 -13.48 -3.42 -3.39
N ARG A 101 -13.95 -3.65 -2.16
CA ARG A 101 -14.02 -2.58 -1.17
C ARG A 101 -12.65 -1.98 -0.89
N GLU A 102 -11.63 -2.82 -0.63
CA GLU A 102 -10.25 -2.34 -0.41
C GLU A 102 -9.74 -1.51 -1.60
N TYR A 103 -10.04 -1.94 -2.83
CA TYR A 103 -9.74 -1.16 -4.02
C TYR A 103 -10.40 0.22 -3.98
N ARG A 104 -11.70 0.30 -3.74
CA ARG A 104 -12.46 1.56 -3.74
C ARG A 104 -12.01 2.53 -2.66
N VAL A 105 -11.86 2.04 -1.43
CA VAL A 105 -11.57 2.94 -0.29
C VAL A 105 -10.11 3.33 -0.17
N LYS A 106 -9.19 2.53 -0.74
CA LYS A 106 -7.76 2.73 -0.52
C LYS A 106 -6.90 2.59 -1.78
N LEU A 107 -6.92 1.44 -2.49
CA LEU A 107 -5.93 1.17 -3.52
C LEU A 107 -6.04 2.12 -4.71
N SER A 108 -7.26 2.49 -5.12
CA SER A 108 -7.52 3.45 -6.19
C SER A 108 -6.94 4.85 -5.94
N LYS A 109 -6.70 5.20 -4.68
CA LYS A 109 -6.20 6.53 -4.26
C LYS A 109 -4.67 6.57 -4.12
N ILE A 110 -3.99 5.44 -4.29
CA ILE A 110 -2.54 5.34 -4.06
C ILE A 110 -1.74 6.04 -5.16
N LYS A 111 -2.17 6.00 -6.41
CA LYS A 111 -1.47 6.65 -7.54
C LYS A 111 -1.20 8.14 -7.31
N ASP A 112 -2.11 8.84 -6.63
CA ASP A 112 -2.04 10.28 -6.38
C ASP A 112 -1.09 10.65 -5.23
N LYS A 113 -0.41 9.67 -4.65
CA LYS A 113 0.41 9.81 -3.44
C LYS A 113 1.89 9.54 -3.67
N MET A 114 2.28 9.28 -4.90
CA MET A 114 3.67 9.05 -5.27
C MET A 114 4.48 10.32 -5.13
N LEU A 115 5.73 10.17 -4.71
CA LEU A 115 6.65 11.28 -4.41
C LEU A 115 7.74 11.46 -5.46
N THR A 116 7.89 10.48 -6.37
CA THR A 116 8.84 10.53 -7.48
C THR A 116 8.12 10.43 -8.82
N ALA A 117 8.71 10.98 -9.87
CA ALA A 117 8.15 10.91 -11.22
C ALA A 117 8.01 9.46 -11.72
N GLU A 118 9.02 8.61 -11.45
CA GLU A 118 8.98 7.21 -11.84
C GLU A 118 7.96 6.43 -11.02
N GLY A 119 7.86 6.69 -9.71
CA GLY A 119 6.81 6.13 -8.87
C GLY A 119 5.42 6.47 -9.40
N SER A 120 5.19 7.72 -9.78
CA SER A 120 3.92 8.18 -10.36
C SER A 120 3.60 7.48 -11.68
N ARG A 121 4.58 7.33 -12.58
CA ARG A 121 4.42 6.62 -13.85
C ARG A 121 4.02 5.16 -13.63
N MET A 122 4.76 4.45 -12.77
CA MET A 122 4.48 3.05 -12.45
C MET A 122 3.13 2.88 -11.74
N ALA A 123 2.77 3.80 -10.85
CA ALA A 123 1.50 3.75 -10.12
C ALA A 123 0.31 3.98 -11.06
N GLN A 124 0.43 4.86 -12.06
CA GLN A 124 -0.61 5.05 -13.05
C GLN A 124 -0.84 3.77 -13.87
N GLU A 125 0.21 3.14 -14.37
CA GLU A 125 0.12 1.89 -15.13
C GLU A 125 -0.56 0.77 -14.32
N ARG A 126 -0.18 0.62 -13.04
CA ARG A 126 -0.80 -0.36 -12.14
C ARG A 126 -2.24 -0.02 -11.80
N HIS A 127 -2.58 1.25 -11.71
CA HIS A 127 -3.93 1.73 -11.48
C HIS A 127 -4.84 1.42 -12.66
N ASP A 128 -4.40 1.72 -13.88
CA ASP A 128 -5.15 1.45 -15.11
C ASP A 128 -5.46 -0.05 -15.24
N PHE A 129 -4.49 -0.90 -14.88
CA PHE A 129 -4.74 -2.35 -14.82
C PHE A 129 -5.83 -2.71 -13.80
N MET A 130 -5.83 -2.10 -12.60
CA MET A 130 -6.87 -2.36 -11.60
C MET A 130 -8.26 -1.94 -12.08
N GLU A 131 -8.38 -0.82 -12.80
CA GLU A 131 -9.64 -0.37 -13.39
C GLU A 131 -10.18 -1.41 -14.39
N VAL A 132 -9.33 -1.84 -15.32
CA VAL A 132 -9.69 -2.89 -16.32
C VAL A 132 -10.07 -4.20 -15.63
N PHE A 133 -9.32 -4.60 -14.60
CA PHE A 133 -9.62 -5.83 -13.86
C PHE A 133 -11.01 -5.77 -13.20
N PHE A 134 -11.34 -4.70 -12.47
CA PHE A 134 -12.61 -4.62 -11.77
C PHE A 134 -13.79 -4.39 -12.70
N GLU A 135 -13.59 -3.67 -13.81
CA GLU A 135 -14.63 -3.59 -14.87
C GLU A 135 -14.96 -4.98 -15.42
N ARG A 136 -13.92 -5.76 -15.74
CA ARG A 136 -14.08 -7.13 -16.23
C ARG A 136 -14.73 -8.05 -15.18
N PHE A 137 -14.25 -7.99 -13.94
CA PHE A 137 -14.74 -8.76 -12.82
C PHE A 137 -16.25 -8.57 -12.60
N HIS A 138 -16.74 -7.33 -12.64
CA HIS A 138 -18.16 -7.03 -12.48
C HIS A 138 -18.99 -7.60 -13.65
N LYS A 139 -18.53 -7.41 -14.88
CA LYS A 139 -19.24 -7.96 -16.06
C LYS A 139 -19.36 -9.48 -16.00
N GLU A 140 -18.31 -10.18 -15.58
CA GLU A 140 -18.33 -11.63 -15.42
C GLU A 140 -19.27 -12.05 -14.27
N HIS A 141 -19.23 -11.34 -13.15
CA HIS A 141 -20.12 -11.60 -12.01
C HIS A 141 -21.59 -11.40 -12.35
N GLU A 142 -21.91 -10.43 -13.20
CA GLU A 142 -23.28 -10.13 -13.66
C GLU A 142 -23.71 -11.00 -14.85
N GLY A 143 -22.85 -11.86 -15.37
CA GLY A 143 -23.14 -12.70 -16.53
C GLY A 143 -23.24 -11.92 -17.86
N LEU A 144 -22.55 -10.79 -17.96
CA LEU A 144 -22.51 -9.95 -19.15
C LEU A 144 -21.34 -10.31 -20.09
N LEU A 145 -20.47 -11.20 -19.69
CA LEU A 145 -19.33 -11.74 -20.43
C LEU A 145 -19.25 -13.25 -20.24
#